data_f6cad397ecaadcbc74a6219a55485920
#
_entry.id   f6cad397ecaadcbc74a6219a55485920
#
_cell.length_a   1.000
_cell.length_b   1.000
_cell.length_c   1.000
_cell.angle_alpha   90.00
_cell.angle_beta   90.00
_cell.angle_gamma   90.00
#
_symmetry.space_group_name_H-M   'P 1'
#
loop_
_entity.id
_entity.type
_entity.pdbx_description
1 polymer ?
#
loop_
_entity_poly.entity_id
_entity_poly.type
_entity_poly.pdbx_seq_one_letter_code
_entity_poly.pdbx_strand_id
1 'polypeptide(L)'
;MPLLGKGVAAIWHNVAPDIQPDYNHWHCSEHMLERVGIEGFLRGRRYDAINGKPKFFHFYETTTPAVLTSPAYMQRLNNPTPWTQRIGPHIKNNNCLLYTSPSPRDAH
;
A
#
# COMPACT_ATOMS: atom_id res chain seq x y z
N MET A 1 4.01 17.95 -2.61
CA MET A 1 5.25 17.50 -1.96
C MET A 1 6.02 16.59 -2.90
N PRO A 2 7.32 16.81 -3.08
CA PRO A 2 8.08 15.97 -4.01
C PRO A 2 8.16 14.52 -3.51
N LEU A 3 8.15 13.59 -4.44
CA LEU A 3 8.33 12.19 -4.14
C LEU A 3 9.79 11.90 -3.80
N LEU A 4 10.00 10.95 -2.89
CA LEU A 4 11.35 10.53 -2.49
C LEU A 4 12.01 9.63 -3.53
N GLY A 5 11.21 8.96 -4.35
CA GLY A 5 11.70 8.02 -5.34
C GLY A 5 10.89 8.07 -6.62
N LYS A 6 11.14 7.12 -7.51
CA LYS A 6 10.53 7.09 -8.84
C LYS A 6 9.42 6.06 -8.99
N GLY A 7 9.24 5.17 -7.99
CA GLY A 7 8.19 4.17 -8.03
C GLY A 7 7.09 4.50 -7.02
N VAL A 8 5.85 4.18 -7.36
CA VAL A 8 4.69 4.42 -6.51
C VAL A 8 3.75 3.23 -6.57
N ALA A 9 3.28 2.81 -5.39
CA ALA A 9 2.14 1.90 -5.27
C ALA A 9 1.02 2.66 -4.57
N ALA A 10 -0.11 2.82 -5.23
CA ALA A 10 -1.28 3.51 -4.70
C ALA A 10 -2.43 2.50 -4.62
N ILE A 11 -3.00 2.35 -3.44
CA ILE A 11 -4.00 1.31 -3.15
C ILE A 11 -5.22 1.95 -2.52
N TRP A 12 -6.39 1.69 -3.09
CA TRP A 12 -7.68 2.15 -2.57
C TRP A 12 -8.54 0.94 -2.24
N HIS A 13 -9.19 0.95 -1.10
CA HIS A 13 -10.17 -0.10 -0.77
C HIS A 13 -11.11 0.31 0.35
N ASN A 14 -12.14 -0.52 0.54
CA ASN A 14 -13.07 -0.44 1.66
C ASN A 14 -12.89 -1.67 2.54
N VAL A 15 -13.34 -1.57 3.79
CA VAL A 15 -13.32 -2.67 4.75
C VAL A 15 -14.68 -2.68 5.47
N ALA A 16 -15.23 -3.88 5.67
CA ALA A 16 -16.49 -4.02 6.39
C ALA A 16 -16.41 -3.35 7.76
N PRO A 17 -17.46 -2.61 8.18
CA PRO A 17 -17.38 -1.80 9.42
C PRO A 17 -17.05 -2.60 10.68
N ASP A 18 -17.54 -3.82 10.80
CA ASP A 18 -17.33 -4.65 11.97
C ASP A 18 -15.88 -5.10 12.13
N ILE A 19 -15.12 -5.18 11.06
CA ILE A 19 -13.71 -5.60 11.09
C ILE A 19 -12.74 -4.42 11.11
N GLN A 20 -13.22 -3.18 10.95
CA GLN A 20 -12.35 -2.01 10.86
C GLN A 20 -11.43 -1.82 12.08
N PRO A 21 -11.86 -2.04 13.32
CA PRO A 21 -10.93 -1.94 14.45
C PRO A 21 -9.73 -2.89 14.33
N ASP A 22 -9.97 -4.15 13.95
CA ASP A 22 -8.90 -5.13 13.75
C ASP A 22 -8.05 -4.75 12.53
N TYR A 23 -8.70 -4.31 11.45
CA TYR A 23 -8.01 -3.83 10.25
C TYR A 23 -7.06 -2.67 10.59
N ASN A 24 -7.53 -1.69 11.35
CA ASN A 24 -6.70 -0.55 11.73
C ASN A 24 -5.49 -0.99 12.54
N HIS A 25 -5.69 -1.89 13.50
CA HIS A 25 -4.60 -2.40 14.31
C HIS A 25 -3.59 -3.18 13.46
N TRP A 26 -4.07 -4.06 12.61
CA TRP A 26 -3.23 -4.83 11.70
C TRP A 26 -2.43 -3.92 10.75
N HIS A 27 -3.10 -2.94 10.16
CA HIS A 27 -2.47 -2.07 9.17
C HIS A 27 -1.35 -1.23 9.78
N CYS A 28 -1.58 -0.67 10.96
CA CYS A 28 -0.59 0.19 11.62
C CYS A 28 0.51 -0.61 12.31
N SER A 29 0.20 -1.80 12.85
CA SER A 29 1.15 -2.56 13.66
C SER A 29 1.97 -3.55 12.86
N GLU A 30 1.45 -4.04 11.73
CA GLU A 30 2.12 -5.07 10.95
C GLU A 30 2.30 -4.69 9.49
N HIS A 31 1.19 -4.38 8.80
CA HIS A 31 1.21 -4.31 7.33
C HIS A 31 2.10 -3.18 6.79
N MET A 32 1.93 -1.96 7.27
CA MET A 32 2.77 -0.85 6.82
C MET A 32 4.23 -1.07 7.17
N LEU A 33 4.50 -1.60 8.36
CA LEU A 33 5.87 -1.86 8.79
C LEU A 33 6.52 -2.93 7.93
N GLU A 34 5.79 -3.96 7.53
CA GLU A 34 6.29 -4.97 6.61
C GLU A 34 6.66 -4.37 5.26
N ARG A 35 5.80 -3.49 4.72
CA ARG A 35 6.03 -2.89 3.41
C ARG A 35 7.23 -1.96 3.42
N VAL A 36 7.31 -1.05 4.39
CA VAL A 36 8.44 -0.12 4.45
C VAL A 36 9.74 -0.79 4.88
N GLY A 37 9.67 -2.01 5.41
CA GLY A 37 10.84 -2.82 5.72
C GLY A 37 11.42 -3.55 4.51
N ILE A 38 10.74 -3.55 3.36
CA ILE A 38 11.24 -4.18 2.14
C ILE A 38 12.30 -3.28 1.50
N GLU A 39 13.40 -3.88 1.05
CA GLU A 39 14.46 -3.14 0.39
C GLU A 39 13.89 -2.35 -0.80
N GLY A 40 14.21 -1.07 -0.85
CA GLY A 40 13.76 -0.17 -1.90
C GLY A 40 12.49 0.60 -1.57
N PHE A 41 11.75 0.24 -0.53
CA PHE A 41 10.63 1.03 -0.04
C PHE A 41 11.17 2.18 0.80
N LEU A 42 10.74 3.40 0.47
CA LEU A 42 11.23 4.62 1.13
C LEU A 42 10.30 5.12 2.21
N ARG A 43 8.99 5.06 1.94
CA ARG A 43 7.99 5.43 2.95
C ARG A 43 6.60 4.95 2.53
N GLY A 44 5.70 4.88 3.51
CA GLY A 44 4.30 4.61 3.31
C GLY A 44 3.46 5.67 3.98
N ARG A 45 2.28 5.95 3.40
CA ARG A 45 1.30 6.87 3.97
C ARG A 45 -0.08 6.27 3.87
N ARG A 46 -0.91 6.61 4.85
CA ARG A 46 -2.30 6.20 4.87
C ARG A 46 -3.20 7.41 5.03
N TYR A 47 -4.29 7.42 4.26
CA TYR A 47 -5.31 8.44 4.34
C TYR A 47 -6.68 7.78 4.45
N ASP A 48 -7.51 8.27 5.35
CA ASP A 48 -8.88 7.80 5.53
C ASP A 48 -9.81 8.90 5.06
N ALA A 49 -10.75 8.56 4.16
CA ALA A 49 -11.72 9.54 3.67
C ALA A 49 -12.72 9.89 4.77
N ILE A 50 -12.94 11.17 4.98
CA ILE A 50 -14.00 11.63 5.90
C ILE A 50 -15.35 11.39 5.26
N ASN A 51 -15.46 11.67 3.96
CA ASN A 51 -16.64 11.42 3.14
C ASN A 51 -16.19 10.77 1.83
N GLY A 52 -17.04 9.94 1.27
CA GLY A 52 -16.78 9.34 -0.01
C GLY A 52 -16.18 7.94 0.10
N LYS A 53 -16.05 7.30 -1.05
CA LYS A 53 -15.57 5.92 -1.18
C LYS A 53 -14.56 5.84 -2.33
N PRO A 54 -13.57 4.94 -2.24
CA PRO A 54 -13.25 4.06 -1.11
C PRO A 54 -12.78 4.85 0.11
N LYS A 55 -12.94 4.24 1.29
CA LYS A 55 -12.61 4.91 2.54
C LYS A 55 -11.11 5.00 2.80
N PHE A 56 -10.37 3.97 2.41
CA PHE A 56 -8.95 3.85 2.75
C PHE A 56 -8.08 4.01 1.52
N PHE A 57 -7.04 4.82 1.66
CA PHE A 57 -6.04 5.04 0.62
C PHE A 57 -4.65 4.86 1.23
N HIS A 58 -3.84 4.00 0.61
CA HIS A 58 -2.46 3.76 1.01
C HIS A 58 -1.54 4.11 -0.15
N PHE A 59 -0.41 4.70 0.18
CA PHE A 59 0.53 5.20 -0.81
C PHE A 59 1.93 4.84 -0.37
N TYR A 60 2.64 4.08 -1.20
CA TYR A 60 4.02 3.68 -0.92
C TYR A 60 4.93 4.22 -2.00
N GLU A 61 6.07 4.79 -1.58
CA GLU A 61 7.09 5.29 -2.49
C GLU A 61 8.27 4.34 -2.47
N THR A 62 8.80 4.04 -3.65
CA THR A 62 9.96 3.15 -3.80
C THR A 62 11.06 3.87 -4.57
N THR A 63 12.30 3.36 -4.47
CA THR A 63 13.44 3.95 -5.19
C THR A 63 13.21 3.92 -6.70
N THR A 64 12.71 2.80 -7.21
CA THR A 64 12.37 2.62 -8.63
C THR A 64 11.11 1.77 -8.74
N PRO A 65 10.41 1.80 -9.89
CA PRO A 65 9.27 0.91 -10.10
C PRO A 65 9.64 -0.58 -10.04
N ALA A 66 10.88 -0.92 -10.35
CA ALA A 66 11.34 -2.30 -10.33
C ALA A 66 11.25 -2.93 -8.93
N VAL A 67 11.24 -2.12 -7.87
CA VAL A 67 11.07 -2.63 -6.48
C VAL A 67 9.73 -3.36 -6.36
N LEU A 68 8.71 -2.91 -7.06
CA LEU A 68 7.36 -3.47 -7.00
C LEU A 68 7.23 -4.83 -7.69
N THR A 69 8.27 -5.26 -8.39
CA THR A 69 8.39 -6.61 -8.95
C THR A 69 9.64 -7.33 -8.44
N SER A 70 10.30 -6.77 -7.42
CA SER A 70 11.53 -7.34 -6.87
C SER A 70 11.26 -8.65 -6.14
N PRO A 71 12.26 -9.55 -6.07
CA PRO A 71 12.12 -10.79 -5.30
C PRO A 71 11.74 -10.56 -3.84
N ALA A 72 12.27 -9.52 -3.21
CA ALA A 72 11.96 -9.21 -1.81
C ALA A 72 10.48 -8.86 -1.63
N TYR A 73 9.91 -8.06 -2.54
CA TYR A 73 8.50 -7.70 -2.49
C TYR A 73 7.62 -8.91 -2.81
N MET A 74 7.96 -9.65 -3.86
CA MET A 74 7.19 -10.85 -4.26
C MET A 74 7.19 -11.90 -3.16
N GLN A 75 8.29 -12.05 -2.44
CA GLN A 75 8.36 -12.99 -1.32
C GLN A 75 7.35 -12.61 -0.23
N ARG A 76 7.20 -11.32 0.07
CA ARG A 76 6.22 -10.87 1.05
C ARG A 76 4.79 -11.10 0.57
N LEU A 77 4.51 -10.82 -0.70
CA LEU A 77 3.18 -11.06 -1.27
C LEU A 77 2.80 -12.54 -1.25
N ASN A 78 3.75 -13.41 -1.51
CA ASN A 78 3.50 -14.85 -1.61
C ASN A 78 3.51 -15.57 -0.26
N ASN A 79 3.90 -14.88 0.81
CA ASN A 79 3.99 -15.46 2.15
C ASN A 79 3.28 -14.55 3.16
N PRO A 80 1.95 -14.39 3.04
CA PRO A 80 1.21 -13.53 3.97
C PRO A 80 1.20 -14.14 5.36
N THR A 81 1.26 -13.25 6.38
CA THR A 81 1.16 -13.66 7.77
C THR A 81 -0.25 -14.19 8.07
N PRO A 82 -0.43 -14.96 9.16
CA PRO A 82 -1.78 -15.37 9.57
C PRO A 82 -2.73 -14.18 9.79
N TRP A 83 -2.23 -13.07 10.31
CA TRP A 83 -3.06 -11.86 10.51
C TRP A 83 -3.50 -11.29 9.16
N THR A 84 -2.59 -11.20 8.19
CA THR A 84 -2.90 -10.76 6.83
C THR A 84 -3.94 -11.68 6.19
N GLN A 85 -3.82 -12.99 6.38
CA GLN A 85 -4.77 -13.96 5.84
C GLN A 85 -6.16 -13.79 6.45
N ARG A 86 -6.24 -13.40 7.73
CA ARG A 86 -7.52 -13.15 8.40
C ARG A 86 -8.18 -11.86 7.90
N ILE A 87 -7.41 -10.81 7.68
CA ILE A 87 -7.93 -9.50 7.26
C ILE A 87 -8.30 -9.49 5.78
N GLY A 88 -7.51 -10.15 4.93
CA GLY A 88 -7.64 -10.09 3.48
C GLY A 88 -9.06 -10.25 2.92
N PRO A 89 -9.82 -11.28 3.34
CA PRO A 89 -11.18 -11.50 2.83
C PRO A 89 -12.16 -10.36 3.13
N HIS A 90 -11.86 -9.50 4.10
CA HIS A 90 -12.71 -8.38 4.48
C HIS A 90 -12.38 -7.09 3.75
N ILE A 91 -11.34 -7.09 2.93
CA ILE A 91 -10.97 -5.94 2.09
C ILE A 91 -11.81 -6.02 0.82
N LYS A 92 -12.52 -4.92 0.53
CA LYS A 92 -13.46 -4.84 -0.58
C LYS A 92 -13.11 -3.70 -1.52
N ASN A 93 -13.50 -3.84 -2.79
CA ASN A 93 -13.31 -2.79 -3.80
C ASN A 93 -11.85 -2.38 -3.91
N ASN A 94 -10.95 -3.35 -3.88
CA ASN A 94 -9.52 -3.11 -3.88
C ASN A 94 -9.04 -2.70 -5.27
N ASN A 95 -8.49 -1.50 -5.37
CA ASN A 95 -7.86 -0.98 -6.59
C ASN A 95 -6.41 -0.67 -6.28
N CYS A 96 -5.51 -1.09 -7.15
CA CYS A 96 -4.08 -0.87 -6.96
C CYS A 96 -3.47 -0.33 -8.24
N LEU A 97 -2.75 0.78 -8.13
CA LEU A 97 -2.01 1.37 -9.24
C LEU A 97 -0.52 1.34 -8.91
N LEU A 98 0.26 0.80 -9.86
CA LEU A 98 1.72 0.76 -9.78
C LEU A 98 2.24 1.58 -10.94
N TYR A 99 3.01 2.64 -10.66
CA TYR A 99 3.51 3.50 -11.72
C TYR A 99 4.80 4.19 -11.34
N THR A 100 5.44 4.80 -12.34
CA THR A 100 6.58 5.67 -12.14
C THR A 100 6.10 7.06 -11.76
N SER A 101 6.83 7.73 -10.87
CA SER A 101 6.55 9.14 -10.67
C SER A 101 6.95 9.88 -11.96
N PRO A 102 6.10 10.80 -12.46
CA PRO A 102 6.39 11.47 -13.71
C PRO A 102 7.60 12.40 -13.58
N SER A 103 8.44 12.39 -14.60
CA SER A 103 9.46 13.42 -14.75
C SER A 103 8.77 14.68 -15.31
N PRO A 104 9.43 15.86 -15.23
CA PRO A 104 8.86 17.06 -15.84
C PRO A 104 8.52 16.89 -17.32
N ARG A 105 9.21 15.98 -18.02
CA ARG A 105 8.95 15.69 -19.42
C ARG A 105 7.70 14.88 -19.64
N ASP A 106 7.32 14.05 -18.67
CA ASP A 106 6.19 13.12 -18.76
C ASP A 106 4.92 13.65 -18.08
N ALA A 107 5.02 14.78 -17.41
CA ALA A 107 3.95 15.31 -16.57
C ALA A 107 3.01 16.24 -17.33
N HIS A 108 2.58 15.88 -18.52
CA HIS A 108 1.60 16.69 -19.27
C HIS A 108 0.47 15.90 -19.84
#